data_1f0eb16e28842733bf042497326cab7c
#
_entry.id   1f0eb16e28842733bf042497326cab7c
#
_cell.length_a   1.000
_cell.length_b   1.000
_cell.length_c   1.000
_cell.angle_alpha   90.00
_cell.angle_beta   90.00
_cell.angle_gamma   90.00
#
_symmetry.space_group_name_H-M   'P 1'
#
loop_
_entity.id
_entity.type
_entity.pdbx_description
1 polymer ?
#
loop_
_entity_poly.entity_id
_entity_poly.type
_entity_poly.pdbx_seq_one_letter_code
_entity_poly.pdbx_strand_id
1 'polypeptide(L)'
;MSTYWLIKQLRSTSDAVVDDGNPILAVTFVGRTERVYCPEPDEYRITADVARKAKDLGATVIAYSSSWCEATYEGKQYAKDLGVSVMPFAGFFAYLKRKGVKFTS
;
A
#
# COMPACT_ATOMS: atom_id res chain seq x y z
N MET A 1 9.13 9.54 -6.44
CA MET A 1 9.06 8.67 -5.27
C MET A 1 7.66 8.15 -5.09
N SER A 2 7.51 6.85 -5.02
CA SER A 2 6.19 6.20 -4.98
C SER A 2 5.34 6.62 -3.79
N THR A 3 5.94 6.67 -2.59
CA THR A 3 5.21 7.03 -1.37
C THR A 3 4.68 8.45 -1.46
N TYR A 4 5.51 9.38 -1.92
CA TYR A 4 5.12 10.78 -2.05
C TYR A 4 3.95 10.94 -3.03
N TRP A 5 4.02 10.24 -4.18
CA TRP A 5 2.96 10.29 -5.18
C TRP A 5 1.64 9.76 -4.60
N LEU A 6 1.70 8.64 -3.88
CA LEU A 6 0.51 8.05 -3.27
C LEU A 6 -0.13 9.00 -2.25
N ILE A 7 0.70 9.61 -1.38
CA ILE A 7 0.22 10.57 -0.39
C ILE A 7 -0.47 11.74 -1.09
N LYS A 8 0.19 12.30 -2.10
CA LYS A 8 -0.32 13.44 -2.83
C LYS A 8 -1.65 13.11 -3.51
N GLN A 9 -1.76 11.96 -4.16
CA GLN A 9 -2.99 11.54 -4.82
C GLN A 9 -4.12 11.37 -3.81
N LEU A 10 -3.87 10.68 -2.71
CA LEU A 10 -4.91 10.46 -1.70
C LEU A 10 -5.38 11.77 -1.08
N ARG A 11 -4.46 12.68 -0.77
CA ARG A 11 -4.82 13.96 -0.15
C ARG A 11 -5.58 14.88 -1.10
N SER A 12 -5.27 14.83 -2.38
CA SER A 12 -5.88 15.74 -3.36
C SER A 12 -7.14 15.19 -4.01
N THR A 13 -7.33 13.86 -4.04
CA THR A 13 -8.43 13.25 -4.79
C THR A 13 -9.35 12.38 -3.96
N SER A 14 -9.10 12.23 -2.65
CA SER A 14 -9.97 11.40 -1.82
C SER A 14 -10.25 12.05 -0.47
N ASP A 15 -11.25 11.54 0.24
CA ASP A 15 -11.59 11.98 1.59
C ASP A 15 -10.88 11.16 2.68
N ALA A 16 -9.98 10.27 2.31
CA ALA A 16 -9.19 9.51 3.28
C ALA A 16 -8.19 10.43 3.98
N VAL A 17 -7.95 10.17 5.26
CA VAL A 17 -6.97 10.91 6.04
C VAL A 17 -5.65 10.16 5.97
N VAL A 18 -4.60 10.84 5.49
CA VAL A 18 -3.29 10.22 5.29
C VAL A 18 -2.30 10.80 6.29
N ASP A 19 -1.71 9.90 7.07
CA ASP A 19 -0.67 10.25 8.04
C ASP A 19 0.65 9.68 7.48
N ASP A 20 1.52 10.58 7.03
CA ASP A 20 2.73 10.20 6.30
C ASP A 20 3.87 9.74 7.20
N GLY A 21 3.68 8.62 7.85
CA GLY A 21 4.75 7.97 8.58
C GLY A 21 5.82 7.43 7.61
N ASN A 22 7.00 7.19 8.14
CA ASN A 22 8.09 6.58 7.40
C ASN A 22 8.71 5.50 8.28
N PRO A 23 8.72 4.26 7.88
CA PRO A 23 8.41 3.72 6.54
C PRO A 23 6.94 3.34 6.31
N ILE A 24 6.08 3.47 7.33
CA ILE A 24 4.68 3.05 7.21
C ILE A 24 3.77 4.27 7.12
N LEU A 25 2.95 4.27 6.07
CA LEU A 25 1.96 5.28 5.82
C LEU A 25 0.62 4.81 6.41
N ALA A 26 -0.03 5.63 7.24
CA ALA A 26 -1.34 5.28 7.78
C ALA A 26 -2.42 5.97 6.95
N VAL A 27 -3.36 5.19 6.42
CA VAL A 27 -4.49 5.70 5.63
C VAL A 27 -5.76 5.37 6.40
N THR A 28 -6.42 6.39 6.93
CA THR A 28 -7.63 6.24 7.75
C THR A 28 -8.87 6.61 6.94
N PHE A 29 -9.85 5.75 6.94
CA PHE A 29 -11.09 5.97 6.22
C PHE A 29 -12.22 5.14 6.85
N VAL A 30 -13.42 5.71 6.90
CA VAL A 30 -14.65 5.02 7.32
C VAL A 30 -14.45 4.20 8.61
N GLY A 31 -13.79 4.81 9.60
CA GLY A 31 -13.61 4.16 10.91
C GLY A 31 -12.53 3.09 10.97
N ARG A 32 -11.68 2.96 9.96
CA ARG A 32 -10.60 1.98 9.96
C ARG A 32 -9.32 2.60 9.42
N THR A 33 -8.20 1.98 9.73
CA THR A 33 -6.87 2.44 9.28
C THR A 33 -6.14 1.28 8.62
N GLU A 34 -5.61 1.54 7.42
CA GLU A 34 -4.68 0.62 6.77
C GLU A 34 -3.27 1.16 6.94
N ARG A 35 -2.35 0.28 7.25
CA ARG A 35 -0.94 0.63 7.41
C ARG A 35 -0.23 0.17 6.15
N VAL A 36 0.23 1.13 5.35
CA VAL A 36 0.69 0.87 3.99
C VAL A 36 2.20 0.97 3.91
N TYR A 37 2.82 -0.05 3.35
CA TYR A 37 4.24 -0.03 3.00
C TYR A 37 4.37 0.15 1.49
N CYS A 38 5.15 1.15 1.08
CA CYS A 38 5.47 1.35 -0.33
C CYS A 38 6.93 0.93 -0.54
N PRO A 39 7.21 0.00 -1.47
CA PRO A 39 8.58 -0.49 -1.67
C PRO A 39 9.56 0.62 -2.02
N GLU A 40 10.78 0.47 -1.54
CA GLU A 40 11.90 1.36 -1.87
C GLU A 40 12.34 1.13 -3.32
N PRO A 41 13.07 2.06 -3.94
CA PRO A 41 13.48 1.90 -5.33
C PRO A 41 14.31 0.64 -5.62
N ASP A 42 15.03 0.12 -4.64
CA ASP A 42 15.78 -1.12 -4.81
C ASP A 42 14.93 -2.37 -4.59
N GLU A 43 13.68 -2.21 -4.19
CA GLU A 43 12.73 -3.30 -3.98
C GLU A 43 11.77 -3.42 -5.16
N TYR A 44 12.32 -3.51 -6.35
CA TYR A 44 11.52 -3.56 -7.57
C TYR A 44 10.79 -4.90 -7.76
N ARG A 45 11.04 -5.87 -6.88
CA ARG A 45 10.28 -7.11 -6.79
C ARG A 45 9.86 -7.32 -5.35
N ILE A 46 8.56 -7.53 -5.15
CA ILE A 46 8.02 -7.84 -3.83
C ILE A 46 8.13 -9.34 -3.64
N THR A 47 9.21 -9.76 -2.99
CA THR A 47 9.52 -11.15 -2.67
C THR A 47 9.00 -11.47 -1.27
N ALA A 48 9.20 -12.72 -0.84
CA ALA A 48 8.90 -13.11 0.54
C ALA A 48 9.67 -12.24 1.55
N ASP A 49 10.91 -11.86 1.23
CA ASP A 49 11.71 -11.02 2.13
C ASP A 49 11.09 -9.63 2.31
N VAL A 50 10.61 -9.02 1.21
CA VAL A 50 9.95 -7.72 1.29
C VAL A 50 8.64 -7.84 2.06
N ALA A 51 7.89 -8.90 1.84
CA ALA A 51 6.64 -9.15 2.58
C ALA A 51 6.92 -9.28 4.07
N ARG A 52 7.96 -9.99 4.46
CA ARG A 52 8.34 -10.15 5.87
C ARG A 52 8.76 -8.82 6.48
N LYS A 53 9.57 -8.04 5.74
CA LYS A 53 9.99 -6.72 6.19
C LYS A 53 8.77 -5.83 6.47
N ALA A 54 7.82 -5.80 5.52
CA ALA A 54 6.61 -4.99 5.68
C ALA A 54 5.80 -5.44 6.90
N LYS A 55 5.65 -6.74 7.09
CA LYS A 55 4.94 -7.28 8.25
C LYS A 55 5.61 -6.88 9.56
N ASP A 56 6.93 -6.99 9.63
CA ASP A 56 7.69 -6.65 10.83
C ASP A 56 7.59 -5.16 11.15
N LEU A 57 7.38 -4.32 10.14
CA LEU A 57 7.16 -2.89 10.32
C LEU A 57 5.71 -2.55 10.69
N GLY A 58 4.82 -3.54 10.71
CA GLY A 58 3.43 -3.35 11.08
C GLY A 58 2.48 -3.06 9.93
N ALA A 59 2.91 -3.30 8.69
CA ALA A 59 2.06 -3.03 7.53
C ALA A 59 0.91 -4.03 7.42
N THR A 60 -0.24 -3.54 6.94
CA THR A 60 -1.39 -4.37 6.58
C THR A 60 -1.51 -4.48 5.07
N VAL A 61 -0.92 -3.55 4.33
CA VAL A 61 -0.97 -3.50 2.87
C VAL A 61 0.41 -3.13 2.33
N ILE A 62 0.81 -3.79 1.25
CA ILE A 62 1.95 -3.36 0.44
C ILE A 62 1.35 -2.82 -0.87
N ALA A 63 1.50 -1.51 -1.10
CA ALA A 63 1.03 -0.86 -2.32
C ALA A 63 2.22 -0.43 -3.16
N TYR A 64 2.22 -0.77 -4.43
CA TYR A 64 3.37 -0.54 -5.29
C TYR A 64 2.97 0.07 -6.63
N SER A 65 3.93 0.75 -7.27
CA SER A 65 3.75 1.28 -8.62
C SER A 65 4.04 0.18 -9.63
N SER A 66 3.05 -0.22 -10.41
CA SER A 66 3.22 -1.27 -11.40
C SER A 66 4.10 -0.84 -12.58
N SER A 67 4.47 0.44 -12.66
CA SER A 67 5.33 0.92 -13.73
C SER A 67 6.80 0.53 -13.54
N TRP A 68 7.23 0.23 -12.31
CA TRP A 68 8.63 -0.16 -12.06
C TRP A 68 8.78 -1.31 -11.07
N CYS A 69 7.70 -1.74 -10.46
CA CYS A 69 7.73 -2.78 -9.43
C CYS A 69 6.73 -3.88 -9.78
N GLU A 70 7.06 -5.09 -9.40
CA GLU A 70 6.14 -6.23 -9.55
C GLU A 70 6.16 -7.07 -8.29
N ALA A 71 5.09 -7.84 -8.07
CA ALA A 71 5.02 -8.76 -6.95
C ALA A 71 5.20 -10.17 -7.49
N THR A 72 6.14 -10.93 -6.90
CA THR A 72 6.32 -12.33 -7.27
C THR A 72 5.17 -13.15 -6.71
N TYR A 73 4.90 -14.30 -7.34
CA TYR A 73 3.85 -15.20 -6.85
C TYR A 73 4.15 -15.62 -5.41
N GLU A 74 5.39 -15.99 -5.13
CA GLU A 74 5.80 -16.42 -3.78
C GLU A 74 5.66 -15.28 -2.77
N GLY A 75 6.04 -14.07 -3.17
CA GLY A 75 5.90 -12.89 -2.31
C GLY A 75 4.44 -12.62 -1.96
N LYS A 76 3.55 -12.71 -2.94
CA LYS A 76 2.11 -12.53 -2.70
C LYS A 76 1.55 -13.60 -1.77
N GLN A 77 1.90 -14.86 -1.99
CA GLN A 77 1.42 -15.95 -1.14
C GLN A 77 1.92 -15.83 0.28
N TYR A 78 3.21 -15.53 0.43
CA TYR A 78 3.81 -15.37 1.75
C TYR A 78 3.18 -14.20 2.51
N ALA A 79 2.97 -13.07 1.83
CA ALA A 79 2.31 -11.90 2.42
C ALA A 79 0.90 -12.26 2.88
N LYS A 80 0.15 -12.99 2.06
CA LYS A 80 -1.20 -13.43 2.41
C LYS A 80 -1.19 -14.28 3.69
N ASP A 81 -0.22 -15.18 3.81
CA ASP A 81 -0.09 -16.01 5.01
C ASP A 81 0.24 -15.18 6.25
N LEU A 82 0.90 -14.04 6.07
CA LEU A 82 1.19 -13.12 7.16
C LEU A 82 0.05 -12.13 7.44
N GLY A 83 -1.02 -12.16 6.65
CA GLY A 83 -2.13 -11.23 6.79
C GLY A 83 -1.89 -9.87 6.13
N VAL A 84 -0.96 -9.80 5.18
CA VAL A 84 -0.63 -8.56 4.46
C VAL A 84 -1.15 -8.68 3.03
N SER A 85 -1.91 -7.67 2.59
CA SER A 85 -2.42 -7.62 1.21
C SER A 85 -1.41 -6.92 0.31
N VAL A 86 -1.14 -7.49 -0.86
CA VAL A 86 -0.21 -6.90 -1.83
C VAL A 86 -1.01 -6.48 -3.06
N MET A 87 -0.89 -5.23 -3.45
CA MET A 87 -1.64 -4.72 -4.59
C MET A 87 -0.95 -3.52 -5.22
N PRO A 88 -1.12 -3.32 -6.55
CA PRO A 88 -0.63 -2.09 -7.17
C PRO A 88 -1.47 -0.89 -6.71
N PHE A 89 -0.97 0.32 -6.95
CA PHE A 89 -1.69 1.55 -6.53
C PHE A 89 -3.12 1.58 -7.08
N ALA A 90 -3.32 1.20 -8.35
CA ALA A 90 -4.65 1.15 -8.93
C ALA A 90 -5.57 0.20 -8.16
N GLY A 91 -5.04 -0.95 -7.75
CA GLY A 91 -5.78 -1.91 -6.94
C GLY A 91 -6.08 -1.37 -5.56
N PHE A 92 -5.16 -0.61 -4.97
CA PHE A 92 -5.35 0.01 -3.67
C PHE A 92 -6.48 1.06 -3.74
N PHE A 93 -6.48 1.90 -4.78
CA PHE A 93 -7.56 2.88 -4.97
C PHE A 93 -8.91 2.18 -5.15
N ALA A 94 -8.96 1.10 -5.92
CA ALA A 94 -10.19 0.32 -6.11
C ALA A 94 -10.66 -0.28 -4.78
N TYR A 95 -9.72 -0.78 -3.98
CA TYR A 95 -10.02 -1.31 -2.65
C TYR A 95 -10.65 -0.23 -1.76
N LEU A 96 -10.05 0.97 -1.74
CA LEU A 96 -10.56 2.08 -0.93
C LEU A 96 -11.96 2.47 -1.39
N LYS A 97 -12.22 2.51 -2.69
CA LYS A 97 -13.56 2.80 -3.22
C LYS A 97 -14.59 1.80 -2.73
N ARG A 98 -14.23 0.52 -2.77
CA ARG A 98 -15.15 -0.54 -2.30
C ARG A 98 -15.45 -0.41 -0.81
N LYS A 99 -14.53 0.19 -0.05
CA LYS A 99 -14.68 0.38 1.40
C LYS A 99 -15.33 1.71 1.77
N GLY A 100 -15.75 2.49 0.79
CA GLY A 100 -16.51 3.71 1.04
C GLY A 100 -15.73 5.01 0.93
N VAL A 101 -14.45 4.96 0.56
CA VAL A 101 -13.67 6.17 0.31
C VAL A 101 -14.19 6.85 -0.96
N LYS A 102 -14.43 8.14 -0.88
CA LYS A 102 -14.91 8.94 -2.02
C LYS A 102 -13.71 9.59 -2.71
N PHE A 103 -13.65 9.43 -4.00
CA PHE A 103 -12.63 10.06 -4.82
C PHE A 103 -13.25 11.10 -5.72
N THR A 104 -12.58 12.23 -5.84
CA THR A 104 -12.95 13.25 -6.83
C THR A 104 -12.24 12.90 -8.12
N SER A 105 -12.94 12.78 -9.19
CA SER A 105 -12.35 12.44 -10.49
C SER A 105 -11.80 13.67 -11.21
#